data_48984f336701540466ba8c1f2888a34b
#
_entry.id   48984f336701540466ba8c1f2888a34b
#
_cell.length_a   1.000
_cell.length_b   1.000
_cell.length_c   1.000
_cell.angle_alpha   90.00
_cell.angle_beta   90.00
_cell.angle_gamma   90.00
#
_symmetry.space_group_name_H-M   'P 1'
#
loop_
_entity.id
_entity.type
_entity.pdbx_description
1 polymer ?
#
loop_
_entity_poly.entity_id
_entity_poly.type
_entity_poly.pdbx_seq_one_letter_code
_entity_poly.pdbx_strand_id
1 'polypeptide(L)'
;VTPVVGWLKTPPELTPAPDEVAELFEVPWDFLMDRLNHRQDFYEREGEPRRWYWAMPWEERYIWGVTAGIVRALRTRLYGDEPEPAVATAEDAA
;
A
#
# COMPACT_ATOMS: atom_id res chain seq x y z
N VAL A 1 5.48 0.37 13.72
CA VAL A 1 4.23 -0.38 13.44
C VAL A 1 4.57 -1.82 13.09
N THR A 2 3.91 -2.77 13.76
CA THR A 2 4.09 -4.19 13.46
C THR A 2 2.83 -4.71 12.80
N PRO A 3 2.87 -5.02 11.50
CA PRO A 3 1.70 -5.56 10.83
C PRO A 3 1.48 -7.02 11.20
N VAL A 4 0.21 -7.40 11.35
CA VAL A 4 -0.19 -8.78 11.61
C VAL A 4 -1.21 -9.18 10.57
N VAL A 5 -0.96 -10.30 9.90
CA VAL A 5 -1.85 -10.80 8.85
C VAL A 5 -2.72 -11.91 9.42
N GLY A 6 -4.02 -11.79 9.20
CA GLY A 6 -4.98 -12.81 9.60
C GLY A 6 -5.60 -13.48 8.38
N TRP A 7 -6.01 -14.72 8.54
CA TRP A 7 -6.70 -15.47 7.50
C TRP A 7 -8.09 -15.86 7.99
N LEU A 8 -9.12 -15.51 7.21
CA LEU A 8 -10.50 -15.84 7.52
C LEU A 8 -11.02 -16.81 6.46
N LYS A 9 -11.57 -17.94 6.90
CA LYS A 9 -12.09 -18.96 5.98
C LYS A 9 -13.35 -18.53 5.27
N THR A 10 -14.17 -17.75 5.95
CA THR A 10 -15.42 -17.22 5.40
C THR A 10 -15.41 -15.71 5.55
N PRO A 11 -15.97 -14.99 4.57
CA PRO A 11 -16.07 -13.55 4.70
C PRO A 11 -16.88 -13.17 5.94
N PRO A 12 -16.35 -12.34 6.83
CA PRO A 12 -17.09 -11.89 8.00
C PRO A 12 -18.08 -10.79 7.64
N GLU A 13 -19.08 -10.64 8.49
CA GLU A 13 -19.89 -9.45 8.43
C GLU A 13 -19.14 -8.34 9.14
N LEU A 14 -18.81 -7.28 8.40
CA LEU A 14 -18.00 -6.19 8.93
C LEU A 14 -18.86 -5.04 9.39
N THR A 15 -18.55 -4.55 10.59
CA THR A 15 -19.21 -3.38 11.15
C THR A 15 -18.13 -2.33 11.44
N PRO A 16 -18.08 -1.22 10.70
CA PRO A 16 -17.09 -0.21 10.96
C PRO A 16 -17.38 0.55 12.24
N ALA A 17 -16.30 0.92 12.96
CA ALA A 17 -16.41 1.80 14.11
C ALA A 17 -16.73 3.22 13.61
N PRO A 18 -17.89 3.80 13.97
CA PRO A 18 -18.32 5.04 13.35
C PRO A 18 -17.41 6.24 13.62
N ASP A 19 -16.67 6.21 14.71
CA ASP A 19 -15.77 7.30 15.08
C ASP A 19 -14.38 7.19 14.44
N GLU A 20 -14.04 6.02 13.90
CA GLU A 20 -12.70 5.74 13.40
C GLU A 20 -12.66 5.36 11.93
N VAL A 21 -13.74 4.82 11.40
CA VAL A 21 -13.79 4.28 10.06
C VAL A 21 -14.84 5.00 9.24
N ALA A 22 -14.39 5.75 8.24
CA ALA A 22 -15.29 6.48 7.34
C ALA A 22 -15.90 5.56 6.29
N GLU A 23 -15.15 4.53 5.85
CA GLU A 23 -15.56 3.67 4.74
C GLU A 23 -14.88 2.32 4.85
N LEU A 24 -15.59 1.27 4.46
CA LEU A 24 -15.02 -0.06 4.27
C LEU A 24 -15.10 -0.42 2.80
N PHE A 25 -14.05 -1.04 2.30
CA PHE A 25 -14.06 -1.58 0.95
C PHE A 25 -13.16 -2.81 0.88
N GLU A 26 -13.42 -3.66 -0.10
CA GLU A 26 -12.66 -4.87 -0.32
C GLU A 26 -11.82 -4.71 -1.58
N VAL A 27 -10.61 -5.26 -1.53
CA VAL A 27 -9.67 -5.20 -2.65
C VAL A 27 -9.24 -6.63 -2.97
N PRO A 28 -9.31 -7.05 -4.25
CA PRO A 28 -8.88 -8.39 -4.62
C PRO A 28 -7.41 -8.63 -4.26
N TRP A 29 -7.13 -9.82 -3.75
CA TRP A 29 -5.77 -10.24 -3.42
C TRP A 29 -4.84 -10.12 -4.62
N ASP A 30 -5.32 -10.56 -5.80
CA ASP A 30 -4.50 -10.52 -7.01
C ASP A 30 -4.10 -9.10 -7.39
N PHE A 31 -4.97 -8.12 -7.15
CA PHE A 31 -4.63 -6.72 -7.39
C PHE A 31 -3.53 -6.26 -6.44
N LEU A 32 -3.67 -6.56 -5.14
CA LEU A 32 -2.72 -6.11 -4.13
C LEU A 32 -1.34 -6.75 -4.32
N MET A 33 -1.29 -7.98 -4.79
CA MET A 33 -0.02 -8.72 -4.93
C MET A 33 0.64 -8.52 -6.29
N ASP A 34 -0.02 -7.88 -7.23
CA ASP A 34 0.58 -7.57 -8.54
C ASP A 34 1.43 -6.30 -8.42
N ARG A 35 2.74 -6.47 -8.53
CA ARG A 35 3.67 -5.34 -8.39
C ARG A 35 3.46 -4.26 -9.44
N LEU A 36 2.81 -4.58 -10.55
CA LEU A 36 2.51 -3.58 -11.58
C LEU A 36 1.45 -2.59 -11.12
N ASN A 37 0.70 -2.92 -10.08
CA ASN A 37 -0.24 -2.01 -9.44
C ASN A 37 0.40 -1.15 -8.36
N HIS A 38 1.66 -1.45 -8.01
CA HIS A 38 2.42 -0.70 -7.03
C HIS A 38 3.22 0.38 -7.74
N ARG A 39 3.00 1.62 -7.37
CA ARG A 39 3.74 2.73 -7.96
C ARG A 39 4.32 3.61 -6.86
N GLN A 40 5.33 4.37 -7.22
CA GLN A 40 5.89 5.37 -6.33
C GLN A 40 5.36 6.73 -6.73
N ASP A 41 4.76 7.42 -5.78
CA ASP A 41 4.35 8.80 -5.91
C ASP A 41 5.18 9.65 -4.95
N PHE A 42 5.09 10.95 -5.08
CA PHE A 42 5.82 11.84 -4.20
C PHE A 42 5.01 13.09 -3.89
N TYR A 43 5.39 13.75 -2.81
CA TYR A 43 4.93 15.09 -2.53
C TYR A 43 6.12 15.97 -2.15
N GLU A 44 5.96 17.25 -2.36
CA GLU A 44 6.97 18.24 -2.06
C GLU A 44 6.39 19.28 -1.09
N ARG A 45 7.19 19.67 -0.12
CA ARG A 45 6.89 20.79 0.76
C ARG A 45 8.00 21.80 0.61
N GLU A 46 7.63 23.08 0.68
CA GLU A 46 8.60 24.15 0.57
C GLU A 46 9.67 24.03 1.66
N GLY A 47 10.94 24.07 1.25
CA GLY A 47 12.07 23.94 2.15
C GLY A 47 12.41 22.53 2.59
N GLU A 48 11.72 21.52 2.08
CA GLU A 48 11.97 20.13 2.41
C GLU A 48 12.30 19.31 1.18
N PRO A 49 13.08 18.21 1.35
CA PRO A 49 13.30 17.30 0.24
C PRO A 49 12.02 16.60 -0.16
N ARG A 50 11.99 16.16 -1.41
CA ARG A 50 10.88 15.39 -1.95
C ARG A 50 10.69 14.10 -1.16
N ARG A 51 9.44 13.78 -0.84
CA ARG A 51 9.07 12.57 -0.10
C ARG A 51 8.41 11.58 -1.03
N TRP A 52 8.97 10.38 -1.12
CA TRP A 52 8.43 9.29 -1.93
C TRP A 52 7.63 8.32 -1.07
N TYR A 53 6.59 7.76 -1.63
CA TYR A 53 5.76 6.78 -0.95
C TYR A 53 5.16 5.79 -1.95
N TRP A 54 4.78 4.62 -1.46
CA TRP A 54 4.08 3.64 -2.28
C TRP A 54 2.60 3.97 -2.37
N ALA A 55 2.01 3.67 -3.53
CA ALA A 55 0.60 3.86 -3.78
C ALA A 55 0.06 2.76 -4.67
N MET A 56 -1.18 2.36 -4.40
CA MET A 56 -1.91 1.33 -5.13
C MET A 56 -3.33 1.82 -5.36
N PRO A 57 -3.57 2.63 -6.40
CA PRO A 57 -4.91 3.10 -6.68
C PRO A 57 -5.84 1.94 -7.03
N TRP A 58 -6.97 1.84 -6.36
CA TRP A 58 -7.99 0.83 -6.60
C TRP A 58 -9.33 1.51 -6.82
N GLU A 59 -9.85 1.45 -8.05
CA GLU A 59 -11.06 2.15 -8.45
C GLU A 59 -10.96 3.64 -8.10
N GLU A 60 -11.87 4.16 -7.30
CA GLU A 60 -11.84 5.56 -6.86
C GLU A 60 -11.05 5.78 -5.58
N ARG A 61 -10.46 4.73 -5.04
CA ARG A 61 -9.75 4.77 -3.77
C ARG A 61 -8.25 4.79 -3.99
N TYR A 62 -7.59 5.50 -3.12
CA TYR A 62 -6.15 5.67 -3.20
C TYR A 62 -5.50 5.05 -1.97
N ILE A 63 -4.99 3.83 -2.13
CA ILE A 63 -4.26 3.13 -1.07
C ILE A 63 -2.82 3.61 -1.13
N TRP A 64 -2.36 4.26 -0.06
CA TRP A 64 -1.05 4.89 -0.10
C TRP A 64 -0.39 4.96 1.27
N GLY A 65 0.86 5.40 1.29
CA GLY A 65 1.59 5.67 2.52
C GLY A 65 1.93 4.40 3.29
N VAL A 66 1.73 4.43 4.60
CA VAL A 66 2.09 3.31 5.47
C VAL A 66 1.36 2.03 5.08
N THR A 67 0.07 2.12 4.79
CA THR A 67 -0.71 0.95 4.39
C THR A 67 -0.18 0.32 3.11
N ALA A 68 0.08 1.13 2.09
CA ALA A 68 0.65 0.62 0.84
C ALA A 68 2.04 0.04 1.05
N GLY A 69 2.86 0.66 1.90
CA GLY A 69 4.16 0.13 2.26
C GLY A 69 4.10 -1.23 2.93
N ILE A 70 3.12 -1.44 3.81
CA ILE A 70 2.90 -2.72 4.46
C ILE A 70 2.50 -3.79 3.44
N VAL A 71 1.58 -3.48 2.53
CA VAL A 71 1.16 -4.40 1.46
C VAL A 71 2.34 -4.74 0.56
N ARG A 72 3.15 -3.75 0.20
CA ARG A 72 4.35 -3.97 -0.60
C ARG A 72 5.33 -4.92 0.09
N ALA A 73 5.57 -4.72 1.39
CA ALA A 73 6.45 -5.59 2.16
C ALA A 73 5.90 -7.01 2.24
N LEU A 74 4.60 -7.17 2.39
CA LEU A 74 3.94 -8.47 2.38
C LEU A 74 4.14 -9.17 1.05
N ARG A 75 3.93 -8.47 -0.05
CA ARG A 75 4.13 -9.02 -1.39
C ARG A 75 5.56 -9.52 -1.56
N THR A 76 6.53 -8.72 -1.19
CA THR A 76 7.95 -9.11 -1.28
C THR A 76 8.25 -10.34 -0.46
N ARG A 77 7.69 -10.41 0.75
CA ARG A 77 7.91 -11.55 1.64
C ARG A 77 7.31 -12.84 1.12
N LEU A 78 6.17 -12.77 0.46
CA LEU A 78 5.47 -13.96 -0.04
C LEU A 78 5.96 -14.41 -1.42
N TYR A 79 6.32 -13.47 -2.27
CA TYR A 79 6.65 -13.76 -3.67
C TYR A 79 8.09 -13.46 -4.05
N GLY A 80 8.88 -13.00 -3.10
CA GLY A 80 10.30 -12.79 -3.27
C GLY A 80 10.68 -11.42 -3.82
N ASP A 81 12.00 -11.21 -3.92
CA ASP A 81 12.59 -9.97 -4.38
C ASP A 81 12.76 -10.00 -5.90
N GLU A 82 11.79 -9.47 -6.62
CA GLU A 82 11.95 -9.24 -8.04
C GLU A 82 12.60 -7.88 -8.25
N PRO A 83 13.37 -7.73 -9.36
CA PRO A 83 13.91 -6.41 -9.67
C PRO A 83 12.82 -5.37 -9.77
N GLU A 84 13.02 -4.24 -9.10
CA GLU A 84 12.10 -3.13 -9.19
C GLU A 84 12.18 -2.50 -10.58
N PRO A 85 11.05 -1.98 -11.10
CA PRO A 85 11.11 -1.11 -12.27
C PRO A 85 12.04 0.06 -11.98
N ALA A 86 12.71 0.57 -13.01
CA ALA A 86 13.61 1.71 -12.84
C ALA A 86 12.80 2.97 -12.56
N VAL A 87 12.56 3.23 -11.30
CA VAL A 87 11.88 4.42 -10.84
C VAL A 87 12.70 5.04 -9.72
N ALA A 88 12.50 6.33 -9.48
CA ALA A 88 13.18 6.97 -8.37
C ALA A 88 12.73 6.36 -7.05
N THR A 89 13.69 6.08 -6.19
CA THR A 89 13.43 5.51 -4.87
C THR A 89 13.47 6.62 -3.82
N ALA A 90 13.10 6.26 -2.59
CA ALA A 90 13.21 7.21 -1.49
C ALA A 90 14.65 7.66 -1.27
N GLU A 91 15.61 6.78 -1.47
CA GLU A 91 17.03 7.10 -1.37
C GLU A 91 17.44 8.10 -2.42
N ASP A 92 16.97 7.93 -3.65
CA ASP A 92 17.27 8.84 -4.73
C ASP A 92 16.63 10.21 -4.51
N ALA A 93 15.48 10.22 -3.84
CA ALA A 93 14.74 11.43 -3.55
C ALA A 93 15.27 12.15 -2.31
N ALA A 94 15.89 11.42 -1.44
CA ALA A 94 16.46 11.98 -0.23
C ALA A 94 17.81 12.58 -0.50
#